data_aff5b45c13bbe286dd5792b0a75988d6
#
_entry.id   aff5b45c13bbe286dd5792b0a75988d6
#
_cell.length_a   1.000
_cell.length_b   1.000
_cell.length_c   1.000
_cell.angle_alpha   90.00
_cell.angle_beta   90.00
_cell.angle_gamma   90.00
#
_symmetry.space_group_name_H-M   'P 1'
#
loop_
_entity.id
_entity.type
_entity.pdbx_description
1 polymer ?
#
loop_
_entity_poly.entity_id
_entity_poly.type
_entity_poly.pdbx_seq_one_letter_code
_entity_poly.pdbx_strand_id
1 'polypeptide(L)'
;MNKIITQNQKNIKRYLPHKIKTRENAVKMYRNCNDIGYVCRKYHISRTSLWRWNKKYDGSKESLEDKSHRPLSKHPKEHTETEIKWIKDLIKRNPHITLNEIWYKLKINKGYTRKPASLYRVLRKIGYYNNPEIKGTSKKHNQKYHTPTEIGKKWQIDVKYVPKECKTEGMTKDINYYQYTYIDEASRERYLYWYEEHSAAYTVDFVKRCIRYYGYKTEEIQTDNGVEFTFNRSDVKREHPMDTLLKEIGIKHHKIRPRTPEHNGKVERSHRNDNESFIVI
;
A
#
# COMPACT_ATOMS: atom_id res chain seq x y z
N MET A 1 9.56 -24.14 -26.05
CA MET A 1 10.51 -23.75 -24.98
C MET A 1 10.02 -24.03 -23.53
N ASN A 2 9.14 -25.02 -23.29
CA ASN A 2 8.50 -25.22 -21.97
C ASN A 2 8.78 -26.57 -21.31
N LYS A 3 9.89 -27.26 -21.62
CA LYS A 3 10.22 -28.57 -21.03
C LYS A 3 11.47 -28.62 -20.14
N ILE A 4 12.22 -27.51 -20.01
CA ILE A 4 13.50 -27.52 -19.26
C ILE A 4 13.32 -27.08 -17.79
N ILE A 5 12.21 -26.42 -17.44
CA ILE A 5 11.99 -25.91 -16.07
C ILE A 5 11.49 -27.00 -15.09
N THR A 6 10.94 -28.09 -15.58
CA THR A 6 10.31 -29.13 -14.75
C THR A 6 11.29 -30.18 -14.20
N GLN A 7 12.50 -30.28 -14.71
CA GLN A 7 13.46 -31.32 -14.25
C GLN A 7 14.33 -30.86 -13.07
N ASN A 8 14.53 -29.56 -12.86
CA ASN A 8 15.39 -29.07 -11.75
C ASN A 8 14.69 -28.96 -10.39
N GLN A 9 13.37 -29.11 -10.31
CA GLN A 9 12.65 -29.05 -9.02
C GLN A 9 12.59 -30.40 -8.26
N LYS A 10 13.00 -31.54 -8.87
CA LYS A 10 12.86 -32.86 -8.25
C LYS A 10 14.03 -33.28 -7.33
N ASN A 11 15.10 -32.53 -7.24
CA ASN A 11 16.29 -32.96 -6.50
C ASN A 11 16.70 -32.10 -5.29
N ILE A 12 15.90 -31.14 -4.86
CA ILE A 12 16.14 -30.54 -3.56
C ILE A 12 15.52 -31.46 -2.51
N LYS A 13 16.27 -32.47 -2.07
CA LYS A 13 15.93 -33.22 -0.85
C LYS A 13 15.96 -32.22 0.30
N ARG A 14 14.79 -31.66 0.66
CA ARG A 14 14.67 -30.82 1.87
C ARG A 14 15.13 -31.70 3.03
N TYR A 15 16.21 -31.31 3.69
CA TYR A 15 16.66 -31.95 4.92
C TYR A 15 15.56 -31.79 5.97
N LEU A 16 14.91 -32.89 6.31
CA LEU A 16 13.93 -32.91 7.39
C LEU A 16 14.68 -33.33 8.65
N PRO A 17 14.59 -32.57 9.74
CA PRO A 17 15.26 -32.94 10.99
C PRO A 17 14.68 -34.26 11.52
N HIS A 18 15.55 -35.13 12.01
CA HIS A 18 15.13 -36.41 12.59
C HIS A 18 14.24 -36.20 13.82
N LYS A 19 13.20 -37.04 13.93
CA LYS A 19 12.29 -37.00 15.11
C LYS A 19 13.07 -37.28 16.39
N ILE A 20 12.66 -36.70 17.50
CA ILE A 20 13.31 -36.88 18.81
C ILE A 20 13.43 -38.37 19.19
N LYS A 21 12.37 -39.15 18.95
CA LYS A 21 12.40 -40.62 19.18
C LYS A 21 13.48 -41.32 18.37
N THR A 22 13.74 -40.91 17.14
CA THR A 22 14.82 -41.46 16.29
C THR A 22 16.18 -41.12 16.87
N ARG A 23 16.36 -39.88 17.34
CA ARG A 23 17.61 -39.44 17.99
C ARG A 23 17.89 -40.22 19.26
N GLU A 24 16.89 -40.41 20.11
CA GLU A 24 16.97 -41.19 21.35
C GLU A 24 17.34 -42.64 21.08
N ASN A 25 16.63 -43.29 20.16
CA ASN A 25 16.90 -44.70 19.81
C ASN A 25 18.30 -44.88 19.23
N ALA A 26 18.77 -43.95 18.41
CA ALA A 26 20.13 -44.01 17.84
C ALA A 26 21.21 -43.90 18.94
N VAL A 27 21.02 -42.98 19.89
CA VAL A 27 21.95 -42.79 21.01
C VAL A 27 21.93 -44.00 21.95
N LYS A 28 20.76 -44.52 22.33
CA LYS A 28 20.63 -45.72 23.19
C LYS A 28 21.28 -46.92 22.52
N MET A 29 21.03 -47.14 21.22
CA MET A 29 21.66 -48.23 20.49
C MET A 29 23.17 -48.08 20.44
N TYR A 30 23.70 -46.88 20.16
CA TYR A 30 25.13 -46.61 20.17
C TYR A 30 25.76 -46.92 21.54
N ARG A 31 25.14 -46.51 22.63
CA ARG A 31 25.62 -46.78 24.00
C ARG A 31 25.64 -48.30 24.33
N ASN A 32 24.77 -49.09 23.68
CA ASN A 32 24.67 -50.51 23.91
C ASN A 32 25.65 -51.32 23.03
N CYS A 33 25.81 -51.00 21.74
CA CYS A 33 26.61 -51.79 20.79
C CYS A 33 27.98 -51.20 20.51
N ASN A 34 28.24 -49.94 20.85
CA ASN A 34 29.46 -49.19 20.61
C ASN A 34 29.95 -49.16 19.15
N ASP A 35 29.08 -49.50 18.18
CA ASP A 35 29.36 -49.48 16.75
C ASP A 35 28.71 -48.27 16.08
N ILE A 36 29.54 -47.24 15.83
CA ILE A 36 29.10 -45.98 15.14
C ILE A 36 28.64 -46.29 13.71
N GLY A 37 29.38 -47.17 13.01
CA GLY A 37 29.09 -47.46 11.60
C GLY A 37 27.74 -48.15 11.43
N TYR A 38 27.45 -49.13 12.25
CA TYR A 38 26.17 -49.83 12.25
C TYR A 38 24.99 -48.89 12.55
N VAL A 39 25.11 -48.10 13.62
CA VAL A 39 24.04 -47.15 14.02
C VAL A 39 23.80 -46.10 12.95
N CYS A 40 24.86 -45.55 12.35
CA CYS A 40 24.72 -44.56 11.30
C CYS A 40 24.00 -45.10 10.06
N ARG A 41 24.32 -46.34 9.64
CA ARG A 41 23.63 -47.02 8.53
C ARG A 41 22.16 -47.29 8.87
N LYS A 42 21.89 -47.82 10.06
CA LYS A 42 20.53 -48.20 10.49
C LYS A 42 19.56 -47.02 10.58
N TYR A 43 20.02 -45.89 11.10
CA TYR A 43 19.18 -44.72 11.29
C TYR A 43 19.34 -43.64 10.19
N HIS A 44 20.16 -43.91 9.17
CA HIS A 44 20.48 -42.98 8.08
C HIS A 44 20.96 -41.62 8.57
N ILE A 45 21.87 -41.60 9.52
CA ILE A 45 22.44 -40.42 10.17
C ILE A 45 23.93 -40.29 9.94
N SER A 46 24.46 -39.06 10.03
CA SER A 46 25.90 -38.86 9.98
C SER A 46 26.56 -39.18 11.35
N ARG A 47 27.84 -39.54 11.32
CA ARG A 47 28.66 -39.71 12.53
C ARG A 47 28.64 -38.47 13.41
N THR A 48 28.70 -37.27 12.79
CA THR A 48 28.67 -36.00 13.50
C THR A 48 27.32 -35.78 14.23
N SER A 49 26.19 -36.18 13.60
CA SER A 49 24.88 -36.09 14.23
C SER A 49 24.79 -37.01 15.45
N LEU A 50 25.21 -38.26 15.31
CA LEU A 50 25.21 -39.22 16.42
C LEU A 50 26.06 -38.72 17.57
N TRP A 51 27.28 -38.22 17.29
CA TRP A 51 28.18 -37.69 18.30
C TRP A 51 27.56 -36.48 19.05
N ARG A 52 26.98 -35.54 18.33
CA ARG A 52 26.31 -34.36 18.94
C ARG A 52 25.15 -34.80 19.83
N TRP A 53 24.32 -35.74 19.38
CA TRP A 53 23.19 -36.22 20.18
C TRP A 53 23.66 -36.98 21.40
N ASN A 54 24.69 -37.84 21.27
CA ASN A 54 25.22 -38.59 22.42
C ASN A 54 25.83 -37.65 23.48
N LYS A 55 26.52 -36.57 23.03
CA LYS A 55 27.05 -35.55 23.95
C LYS A 55 25.95 -34.77 24.69
N LYS A 56 24.82 -34.58 24.01
CA LYS A 56 23.68 -33.80 24.53
C LYS A 56 22.73 -34.62 25.39
N TYR A 57 22.73 -35.95 25.20
CA TYR A 57 21.75 -36.84 25.81
C TYR A 57 22.07 -37.15 27.29
N ASP A 58 21.20 -36.66 28.18
CA ASP A 58 21.25 -36.82 29.63
C ASP A 58 20.35 -37.97 30.16
N GLY A 59 19.65 -38.68 29.27
CA GLY A 59 18.67 -39.72 29.61
C GLY A 59 17.22 -39.29 29.36
N SER A 60 16.96 -37.99 29.17
CA SER A 60 15.66 -37.46 28.89
C SER A 60 15.46 -37.20 27.39
N LYS A 61 14.20 -37.18 26.92
CA LYS A 61 13.85 -36.84 25.54
C LYS A 61 14.00 -35.35 25.27
N GLU A 62 13.74 -34.53 26.26
CA GLU A 62 13.83 -33.07 26.25
C GLU A 62 15.26 -32.60 25.93
N SER A 63 16.28 -33.36 26.38
CA SER A 63 17.67 -33.04 26.07
C SER A 63 18.01 -33.12 24.58
N LEU A 64 17.23 -33.87 23.80
CA LEU A 64 17.42 -34.03 22.34
C LEU A 64 16.55 -33.07 21.51
N GLU A 65 15.77 -32.23 22.13
CA GLU A 65 14.99 -31.19 21.44
C GLU A 65 15.87 -30.12 20.81
N ASP A 66 15.41 -29.59 19.68
CA ASP A 66 16.08 -28.47 19.05
C ASP A 66 15.78 -27.18 19.80
N LYS A 67 16.80 -26.51 20.29
CA LYS A 67 16.67 -25.22 20.94
C LYS A 67 16.41 -24.15 19.89
N SER A 68 15.68 -23.11 20.25
CA SER A 68 15.48 -21.95 19.40
C SER A 68 16.81 -21.33 18.99
N HIS A 69 16.97 -21.07 17.68
CA HIS A 69 18.12 -20.35 17.13
C HIS A 69 17.93 -18.82 17.17
N ARG A 70 16.84 -18.33 17.77
CA ARG A 70 16.62 -16.88 17.89
C ARG A 70 17.70 -16.28 18.79
N PRO A 71 18.26 -15.12 18.41
CA PRO A 71 19.15 -14.38 19.31
C PRO A 71 18.48 -14.11 20.66
N LEU A 72 19.20 -14.30 21.74
CA LEU A 72 18.73 -14.03 23.11
C LEU A 72 18.73 -12.51 23.40
N SER A 73 19.62 -11.77 22.75
CA SER A 73 19.70 -10.31 22.88
C SER A 73 18.83 -9.60 21.85
N LYS A 74 18.32 -8.43 22.21
CA LYS A 74 17.63 -7.54 21.28
C LYS A 74 18.60 -7.06 20.19
N HIS A 75 18.11 -6.97 18.96
CA HIS A 75 18.93 -6.48 17.86
C HIS A 75 19.30 -5.00 18.09
N PRO A 76 20.57 -4.57 17.93
CA PRO A 76 21.01 -3.19 18.21
C PRO A 76 20.19 -2.12 17.43
N LYS A 77 19.68 -2.49 16.26
CA LYS A 77 18.79 -1.64 15.44
C LYS A 77 17.30 -1.94 15.65
N GLU A 78 16.91 -2.56 16.75
CA GLU A 78 15.49 -2.72 17.08
C GLU A 78 14.87 -1.35 17.43
N HIS A 79 13.58 -1.17 17.15
CA HIS A 79 12.90 0.08 17.54
C HIS A 79 12.90 0.23 19.06
N THR A 80 13.17 1.45 19.51
CA THR A 80 13.07 1.80 20.91
C THR A 80 11.62 1.88 21.37
N GLU A 81 11.40 1.78 22.66
CA GLU A 81 10.05 1.91 23.22
C GLU A 81 9.44 3.29 22.94
N THR A 82 10.29 4.33 22.95
CA THR A 82 9.88 5.69 22.59
C THR A 82 9.42 5.81 21.14
N GLU A 83 10.16 5.21 20.20
CA GLU A 83 9.75 5.17 18.79
C GLU A 83 8.42 4.43 18.58
N ILE A 84 8.25 3.30 19.28
CA ILE A 84 6.99 2.53 19.24
C ILE A 84 5.84 3.35 19.83
N LYS A 85 6.06 4.10 20.91
CA LYS A 85 5.07 5.01 21.49
C LYS A 85 4.64 6.07 20.49
N TRP A 86 5.59 6.74 19.83
CA TRP A 86 5.29 7.76 18.81
C TRP A 86 4.45 7.20 17.65
N ILE A 87 4.77 5.97 17.19
CA ILE A 87 4.00 5.30 16.14
C ILE A 87 2.55 5.05 16.61
N LYS A 88 2.38 4.50 17.82
CA LYS A 88 1.05 4.23 18.39
C LYS A 88 0.24 5.51 18.61
N ASP A 89 0.86 6.60 19.05
CA ASP A 89 0.20 7.88 19.24
C ASP A 89 -0.32 8.48 17.93
N LEU A 90 0.44 8.35 16.83
CA LEU A 90 -0.01 8.78 15.51
C LEU A 90 -1.19 7.94 15.01
N ILE A 91 -1.14 6.63 15.20
CA ILE A 91 -2.23 5.73 14.82
C ILE A 91 -3.49 6.01 15.64
N LYS A 92 -3.34 6.29 16.96
CA LYS A 92 -4.47 6.62 17.84
C LYS A 92 -5.18 7.91 17.39
N ARG A 93 -4.42 8.91 16.94
CA ARG A 93 -4.98 10.18 16.45
C ARG A 93 -5.64 10.04 15.07
N ASN A 94 -5.08 9.22 14.20
CA ASN A 94 -5.63 8.93 12.88
C ASN A 94 -5.52 7.43 12.58
N PRO A 95 -6.58 6.64 12.82
CA PRO A 95 -6.58 5.20 12.58
C PRO A 95 -6.33 4.78 11.12
N HIS A 96 -6.61 5.67 10.17
CA HIS A 96 -6.46 5.42 8.73
C HIS A 96 -5.14 5.97 8.16
N ILE A 97 -4.25 6.47 9.00
CA ILE A 97 -2.97 7.06 8.58
C ILE A 97 -2.13 6.05 7.78
N THR A 98 -1.62 6.46 6.64
CA THR A 98 -0.82 5.56 5.79
C THR A 98 0.60 5.38 6.34
N LEU A 99 1.27 4.28 5.94
CA LEU A 99 2.67 4.03 6.31
C LEU A 99 3.58 5.20 5.94
N ASN A 100 3.39 5.76 4.75
CA ASN A 100 4.21 6.86 4.26
C ASN A 100 4.00 8.14 5.07
N GLU A 101 2.76 8.44 5.46
CA GLU A 101 2.45 9.58 6.34
C GLU A 101 3.02 9.41 7.74
N ILE A 102 2.90 8.20 8.34
CA ILE A 102 3.54 7.91 9.64
C ILE A 102 5.05 8.16 9.53
N TRP A 103 5.69 7.59 8.51
CA TRP A 103 7.12 7.74 8.31
C TRP A 103 7.54 9.20 8.14
N TYR A 104 6.82 9.96 7.30
CA TYR A 104 7.10 11.36 7.03
C TYR A 104 6.90 12.24 8.26
N LYS A 105 5.77 12.10 8.98
CA LYS A 105 5.49 12.84 10.21
C LYS A 105 6.53 12.53 11.30
N LEU A 106 6.93 11.28 11.45
CA LEU A 106 7.98 10.89 12.38
C LEU A 106 9.35 11.47 11.99
N LYS A 107 9.69 11.47 10.71
CA LYS A 107 10.95 12.02 10.21
C LYS A 107 11.06 13.51 10.50
N ILE A 108 10.02 14.28 10.19
CA ILE A 108 10.02 15.75 10.40
C ILE A 108 9.93 16.11 11.88
N ASN A 109 8.96 15.54 12.59
CA ASN A 109 8.62 16.03 13.93
C ASN A 109 9.46 15.40 15.06
N LYS A 110 10.07 14.23 14.81
CA LYS A 110 10.78 13.43 15.83
C LYS A 110 12.19 13.00 15.43
N GLY A 111 12.69 13.43 14.26
CA GLY A 111 14.01 13.02 13.80
C GLY A 111 14.16 11.51 13.54
N TYR A 112 13.07 10.83 13.17
CA TYR A 112 13.06 9.38 12.94
C TYR A 112 13.95 9.02 11.74
N THR A 113 14.98 8.21 11.95
CA THR A 113 16.00 7.90 10.94
C THR A 113 15.80 6.56 10.23
N ARG A 114 14.83 5.75 10.67
CA ARG A 114 14.65 4.40 10.12
C ARG A 114 13.93 4.41 8.77
N LYS A 115 14.21 3.38 7.96
CA LYS A 115 13.60 3.23 6.63
C LYS A 115 12.13 2.83 6.73
N PRO A 116 11.27 3.17 5.74
CA PRO A 116 9.86 2.77 5.70
C PRO A 116 9.64 1.25 5.84
N ALA A 117 10.53 0.42 5.26
CA ALA A 117 10.46 -1.03 5.38
C ALA A 117 10.63 -1.52 6.85
N SER A 118 11.40 -0.81 7.66
CA SER A 118 11.53 -1.11 9.10
C SER A 118 10.26 -0.75 9.86
N LEU A 119 9.68 0.40 9.56
CA LEU A 119 8.39 0.83 10.10
C LEU A 119 7.27 -0.16 9.75
N TYR A 120 7.21 -0.64 8.49
CA TYR A 120 6.24 -1.65 8.06
C TYR A 120 6.27 -2.91 8.94
N ARG A 121 7.48 -3.40 9.29
CA ARG A 121 7.62 -4.57 10.17
C ARG A 121 7.04 -4.32 11.56
N VAL A 122 7.24 -3.12 12.11
CA VAL A 122 6.65 -2.73 13.40
C VAL A 122 5.14 -2.66 13.30
N LEU A 123 4.60 -1.99 12.26
CA LEU A 123 3.15 -1.91 12.04
C LEU A 123 2.50 -3.29 11.93
N ARG A 124 3.16 -4.24 11.26
CA ARG A 124 2.70 -5.64 11.24
C ARG A 124 2.75 -6.29 12.64
N LYS A 125 3.84 -6.07 13.39
CA LYS A 125 4.01 -6.65 14.74
C LYS A 125 2.95 -6.15 15.72
N ILE A 126 2.57 -4.86 15.64
CA ILE A 126 1.51 -4.29 16.50
C ILE A 126 0.08 -4.56 15.99
N GLY A 127 -0.07 -5.29 14.87
CA GLY A 127 -1.38 -5.67 14.34
C GLY A 127 -2.11 -4.58 13.56
N TYR A 128 -1.44 -3.49 13.19
CA TYR A 128 -2.06 -2.36 12.47
C TYR A 128 -2.86 -2.80 11.24
N TYR A 129 -2.30 -3.72 10.42
CA TYR A 129 -2.96 -4.23 9.21
C TYR A 129 -4.00 -5.33 9.47
N ASN A 130 -4.24 -5.72 10.72
CA ASN A 130 -5.27 -6.71 11.06
C ASN A 130 -6.64 -6.05 11.27
N ASN A 131 -6.71 -4.73 11.33
CA ASN A 131 -7.98 -4.01 11.44
C ASN A 131 -8.81 -4.24 10.17
N PRO A 132 -10.04 -4.79 10.26
CA PRO A 132 -10.90 -5.05 9.11
C PRO A 132 -11.31 -3.78 8.36
N GLU A 133 -11.36 -2.63 9.03
CA GLU A 133 -11.66 -1.34 8.41
C GLU A 133 -10.56 -0.87 7.42
N ILE A 134 -9.32 -1.35 7.60
CA ILE A 134 -8.17 -1.02 6.74
C ILE A 134 -8.06 -1.99 5.55
N LYS A 135 -8.70 -3.16 5.64
CA LYS A 135 -8.72 -4.14 4.57
C LYS A 135 -9.71 -3.72 3.48
N GLY A 136 -9.24 -2.88 2.55
CA GLY A 136 -9.96 -2.64 1.31
C GLY A 136 -10.21 -3.96 0.58
N THR A 137 -11.48 -4.28 0.33
CA THR A 137 -11.86 -5.39 -0.55
C THR A 137 -11.43 -5.03 -1.97
N SER A 138 -10.29 -5.53 -2.42
CA SER A 138 -9.90 -5.38 -3.82
C SER A 138 -10.79 -6.28 -4.68
N LYS A 139 -11.83 -5.71 -5.28
CA LYS A 139 -12.50 -6.35 -6.40
C LYS A 139 -11.48 -6.48 -7.55
N LYS A 140 -11.23 -7.70 -8.02
CA LYS A 140 -10.39 -7.91 -9.20
C LYS A 140 -11.11 -7.32 -10.42
N HIS A 141 -10.63 -6.20 -10.93
CA HIS A 141 -11.09 -5.66 -12.20
C HIS A 141 -10.43 -6.41 -13.35
N ASN A 142 -11.25 -6.96 -14.25
CA ASN A 142 -10.77 -7.73 -15.41
C ASN A 142 -10.25 -6.86 -16.56
N GLN A 143 -10.41 -5.55 -16.49
CA GLN A 143 -9.90 -4.64 -17.53
C GLN A 143 -8.64 -3.92 -17.01
N LYS A 144 -7.53 -4.12 -17.74
CA LYS A 144 -6.27 -3.41 -17.45
C LYS A 144 -6.41 -1.97 -17.93
N TYR A 145 -6.56 -1.03 -16.99
CA TYR A 145 -6.45 0.38 -17.27
C TYR A 145 -4.98 0.74 -17.52
N HIS A 146 -4.71 1.35 -18.65
CA HIS A 146 -3.34 1.80 -18.97
C HIS A 146 -3.12 3.21 -18.42
N THR A 147 -2.24 3.32 -17.43
CA THR A 147 -1.80 4.62 -16.90
C THR A 147 -0.67 5.16 -17.76
N PRO A 148 -0.73 6.40 -18.25
CA PRO A 148 0.41 7.04 -18.89
C PRO A 148 1.63 7.06 -17.97
N THR A 149 2.82 6.89 -18.55
CA THR A 149 4.09 6.96 -17.82
C THR A 149 4.70 8.36 -17.82
N GLU A 150 4.28 9.20 -18.75
CA GLU A 150 4.79 10.56 -18.94
C GLU A 150 3.88 11.57 -18.23
N ILE A 151 4.50 12.50 -17.52
CA ILE A 151 3.82 13.62 -16.85
C ILE A 151 3.16 14.54 -17.88
N GLY A 152 1.97 15.04 -17.58
CA GLY A 152 1.25 15.96 -18.45
C GLY A 152 0.52 15.31 -19.62
N LYS A 153 0.57 14.00 -19.79
CA LYS A 153 -0.19 13.33 -20.86
C LYS A 153 -1.68 13.28 -20.58
N LYS A 154 -2.06 13.01 -19.33
CA LYS A 154 -3.47 12.86 -18.97
C LYS A 154 -3.76 13.34 -17.56
N TRP A 155 -4.74 14.21 -17.48
CA TRP A 155 -5.29 14.74 -16.24
C TRP A 155 -6.67 14.15 -15.96
N GLN A 156 -6.95 13.83 -14.69
CA GLN A 156 -8.31 13.56 -14.23
C GLN A 156 -8.81 14.78 -13.44
N ILE A 157 -10.03 15.24 -13.73
CA ILE A 157 -10.70 16.30 -12.98
C ILE A 157 -11.99 15.74 -12.41
N ASP A 158 -12.27 16.09 -11.17
CA ASP A 158 -13.50 15.73 -10.48
C ASP A 158 -13.88 16.80 -9.46
N VAL A 159 -15.16 16.82 -9.08
CA VAL A 159 -15.73 17.79 -8.13
C VAL A 159 -16.39 17.05 -6.99
N LYS A 160 -16.14 17.47 -5.77
CA LYS A 160 -16.85 16.99 -4.58
C LYS A 160 -17.33 18.11 -3.69
N TYR A 161 -18.32 17.84 -2.84
CA TYR A 161 -18.69 18.74 -1.77
C TYR A 161 -17.57 18.87 -0.74
N VAL A 162 -17.33 20.09 -0.28
CA VAL A 162 -16.47 20.35 0.88
C VAL A 162 -17.28 19.99 2.13
N PRO A 163 -16.82 19.05 2.96
CA PRO A 163 -17.50 18.69 4.20
C PRO A 163 -17.63 19.91 5.13
N LYS A 164 -18.71 19.94 5.91
CA LYS A 164 -18.99 21.08 6.82
C LYS A 164 -17.86 21.28 7.84
N GLU A 165 -17.24 20.20 8.26
CA GLU A 165 -16.13 20.15 9.21
C GLU A 165 -14.83 20.77 8.66
N CYS A 166 -14.70 20.82 7.33
CA CYS A 166 -13.53 21.37 6.64
C CYS A 166 -13.67 22.85 6.28
N LYS A 167 -14.78 23.49 6.65
CA LYS A 167 -14.96 24.92 6.39
C LYS A 167 -14.11 25.75 7.35
N THR A 168 -13.24 26.57 6.78
CA THR A 168 -12.32 27.45 7.52
C THR A 168 -12.95 28.82 7.83
N GLU A 169 -12.27 29.61 8.67
CA GLU A 169 -12.61 31.03 8.88
C GLU A 169 -12.64 31.76 7.55
N GLY A 170 -13.74 32.46 7.24
CA GLY A 170 -13.99 33.11 5.94
C GLY A 170 -14.91 32.32 5.01
N MET A 171 -15.22 31.06 5.30
CA MET A 171 -16.29 30.31 4.61
C MET A 171 -17.61 30.44 5.38
N THR A 172 -18.69 30.80 4.68
CA THR A 172 -20.02 30.86 5.28
C THR A 172 -20.53 29.45 5.57
N LYS A 173 -20.97 29.17 6.78
CA LYS A 173 -21.38 27.83 7.21
C LYS A 173 -22.59 27.29 6.44
N ASP A 174 -23.47 28.16 5.99
CA ASP A 174 -24.74 27.82 5.32
C ASP A 174 -24.62 27.65 3.80
N ILE A 175 -23.50 28.06 3.21
CA ILE A 175 -23.22 27.89 1.77
C ILE A 175 -22.52 26.58 1.52
N ASN A 176 -22.96 25.81 0.51
CA ASN A 176 -22.25 24.63 0.05
C ASN A 176 -21.05 25.04 -0.81
N TYR A 177 -19.89 24.52 -0.47
CA TYR A 177 -18.67 24.71 -1.26
C TYR A 177 -18.32 23.43 -2.00
N TYR A 178 -17.72 23.59 -3.18
CA TYR A 178 -17.35 22.52 -4.08
C TYR A 178 -15.84 22.54 -4.28
N GLN A 179 -15.20 21.44 -3.94
CA GLN A 179 -13.78 21.23 -4.18
C GLN A 179 -13.58 20.64 -5.57
N TYR A 180 -12.96 21.41 -6.45
CA TYR A 180 -12.44 20.93 -7.72
C TYR A 180 -11.07 20.34 -7.49
N THR A 181 -10.85 19.15 -7.98
CA THR A 181 -9.58 18.42 -7.84
C THR A 181 -9.08 18.01 -9.21
N TYR A 182 -7.86 18.37 -9.46
CA TYR A 182 -7.09 17.91 -10.60
C TYR A 182 -6.01 16.94 -10.10
N ILE A 183 -5.75 15.87 -10.87
CA ILE A 183 -4.65 14.95 -10.63
C ILE A 183 -4.00 14.53 -11.97
N ASP A 184 -2.68 14.66 -12.06
CA ASP A 184 -1.90 14.07 -13.15
C ASP A 184 -1.80 12.56 -12.96
N GLU A 185 -2.14 11.79 -13.99
CA GLU A 185 -2.20 10.33 -13.89
C GLU A 185 -0.83 9.68 -13.70
N ALA A 186 0.23 10.27 -14.20
CA ALA A 186 1.59 9.74 -14.10
C ALA A 186 2.24 10.09 -12.77
N SER A 187 2.39 11.39 -12.47
CA SER A 187 3.07 11.88 -11.27
C SER A 187 2.26 11.72 -9.98
N ARG A 188 0.93 11.66 -10.09
CA ARG A 188 -0.01 11.76 -8.95
C ARG A 188 0.01 13.11 -8.26
N GLU A 189 0.67 14.08 -8.83
CA GLU A 189 0.60 15.45 -8.37
C GLU A 189 -0.80 16.00 -8.58
N ARG A 190 -1.28 16.78 -7.63
CA ARG A 190 -2.66 17.29 -7.65
C ARG A 190 -2.71 18.76 -7.28
N TYR A 191 -3.70 19.44 -7.81
CA TYR A 191 -4.07 20.80 -7.47
C TYR A 191 -5.54 20.82 -7.05
N LEU A 192 -5.86 21.59 -6.01
CA LEU A 192 -7.20 21.72 -5.45
C LEU A 192 -7.57 23.19 -5.37
N TYR A 193 -8.82 23.47 -5.68
CA TYR A 193 -9.40 24.78 -5.46
C TYR A 193 -10.88 24.64 -5.10
N TRP A 194 -11.43 25.53 -4.32
CA TRP A 194 -12.83 25.48 -3.93
C TRP A 194 -13.61 26.65 -4.52
N TYR A 195 -14.90 26.41 -4.81
CA TYR A 195 -15.85 27.38 -5.33
C TYR A 195 -17.17 27.26 -4.57
N GLU A 196 -18.00 28.30 -4.63
CA GLU A 196 -19.34 28.32 -4.03
C GLU A 196 -20.39 27.61 -4.88
N GLU A 197 -20.08 27.34 -6.14
CA GLU A 197 -20.94 26.62 -7.08
C GLU A 197 -20.14 25.63 -7.92
N HIS A 198 -20.81 24.60 -8.43
CA HIS A 198 -20.27 23.72 -9.46
C HIS A 198 -20.92 24.05 -10.81
N SER A 199 -20.31 24.94 -11.55
CA SER A 199 -20.81 25.41 -12.84
C SER A 199 -19.76 25.32 -13.95
N ALA A 200 -20.21 25.37 -15.20
CA ALA A 200 -19.33 25.39 -16.36
C ALA A 200 -18.31 26.53 -16.33
N ALA A 201 -18.70 27.71 -15.79
CA ALA A 201 -17.84 28.89 -15.67
C ALA A 201 -16.66 28.60 -14.71
N TYR A 202 -16.95 28.00 -13.55
CA TYR A 202 -15.92 27.63 -12.59
C TYR A 202 -15.04 26.48 -13.06
N THR A 203 -15.56 25.54 -13.86
CA THR A 203 -14.74 24.53 -14.53
C THR A 203 -13.72 25.15 -15.47
N VAL A 204 -14.13 26.14 -16.27
CA VAL A 204 -13.23 26.88 -17.15
C VAL A 204 -12.16 27.65 -16.36
N ASP A 205 -12.53 28.34 -15.28
CA ASP A 205 -11.56 29.01 -14.40
C ASP A 205 -10.59 28.02 -13.78
N PHE A 206 -11.10 26.89 -13.28
CA PHE A 206 -10.28 25.87 -12.66
C PHE A 206 -9.23 25.28 -13.61
N VAL A 207 -9.60 24.96 -14.86
CA VAL A 207 -8.66 24.48 -15.88
C VAL A 207 -7.56 25.52 -16.15
N LYS A 208 -7.93 26.81 -16.28
CA LYS A 208 -6.97 27.90 -16.44
C LYS A 208 -6.03 28.04 -15.24
N ARG A 209 -6.52 27.87 -14.02
CA ARG A 209 -5.70 27.86 -12.80
C ARG A 209 -4.73 26.69 -12.77
N CYS A 210 -5.16 25.48 -13.16
CA CYS A 210 -4.29 24.32 -13.25
C CYS A 210 -3.13 24.56 -14.22
N ILE A 211 -3.42 25.04 -15.42
CA ILE A 211 -2.38 25.36 -16.43
C ILE A 211 -1.41 26.42 -15.91
N ARG A 212 -1.91 27.47 -15.23
CA ARG A 212 -1.04 28.50 -14.65
C ARG A 212 -0.16 27.97 -13.52
N TYR A 213 -0.72 27.11 -12.67
CA TYR A 213 0.00 26.52 -11.53
C TYR A 213 1.15 25.63 -11.96
N TYR A 214 0.91 24.76 -12.96
CA TYR A 214 1.91 23.82 -13.46
C TYR A 214 2.84 24.43 -14.51
N GLY A 215 2.48 25.53 -15.12
CA GLY A 215 3.26 26.15 -16.20
C GLY A 215 3.23 25.37 -17.52
N TYR A 216 2.44 24.30 -17.60
CA TYR A 216 2.23 23.51 -18.83
C TYR A 216 0.77 23.06 -18.95
N LYS A 217 0.38 22.63 -20.16
CA LYS A 217 -0.93 22.04 -20.44
C LYS A 217 -0.79 20.54 -20.72
N THR A 218 -1.81 19.77 -20.37
CA THR A 218 -1.88 18.34 -20.68
C THR A 218 -2.29 18.10 -22.14
N GLU A 219 -2.11 16.88 -22.62
CA GLU A 219 -2.65 16.44 -23.92
C GLU A 219 -4.12 16.06 -23.82
N GLU A 220 -4.55 15.49 -22.69
CA GLU A 220 -5.91 14.99 -22.48
C GLU A 220 -6.39 15.31 -21.06
N ILE A 221 -7.66 15.77 -20.94
CA ILE A 221 -8.37 15.90 -19.68
C ILE A 221 -9.52 14.90 -19.66
N GLN A 222 -9.56 14.08 -18.62
CA GLN A 222 -10.64 13.13 -18.36
C GLN A 222 -11.55 13.62 -17.25
N THR A 223 -12.86 13.60 -17.50
CA THR A 223 -13.92 13.92 -16.51
C THR A 223 -14.99 12.85 -16.53
N ASP A 224 -15.84 12.88 -15.53
CA ASP A 224 -17.12 12.21 -15.60
C ASP A 224 -18.11 12.98 -16.49
N ASN A 225 -19.39 12.61 -16.45
CA ASN A 225 -20.46 13.24 -17.23
C ASN A 225 -21.27 14.23 -16.39
N GLY A 226 -20.67 14.87 -15.37
CA GLY A 226 -21.30 15.90 -14.58
C GLY A 226 -21.73 17.12 -15.42
N VAL A 227 -22.76 17.82 -14.99
CA VAL A 227 -23.28 19.01 -15.72
C VAL A 227 -22.28 20.16 -15.77
N GLU A 228 -21.36 20.19 -14.84
CA GLU A 228 -20.22 21.12 -14.76
C GLU A 228 -19.17 20.88 -15.85
N PHE A 229 -19.12 19.67 -16.43
CA PHE A 229 -18.16 19.26 -17.45
C PHE A 229 -18.77 19.07 -18.82
N THR A 230 -20.08 18.78 -18.91
CA THR A 230 -20.73 18.49 -20.18
C THR A 230 -22.23 18.73 -20.14
N PHE A 231 -22.78 19.17 -21.27
CA PHE A 231 -24.23 19.14 -21.48
C PHE A 231 -24.65 17.76 -21.95
N ASN A 232 -25.21 16.96 -21.06
CA ASN A 232 -25.59 15.57 -21.34
C ASN A 232 -27.00 15.46 -21.96
N ARG A 233 -27.56 16.57 -22.41
CA ARG A 233 -28.93 16.66 -22.97
C ARG A 233 -28.84 16.72 -24.49
N SER A 234 -29.55 15.81 -25.15
CA SER A 234 -29.66 15.75 -26.62
C SER A 234 -30.35 16.99 -27.24
N ASP A 235 -31.05 17.78 -26.43
CA ASP A 235 -31.76 19.01 -26.82
C ASP A 235 -30.90 20.26 -26.77
N VAL A 236 -29.70 20.20 -26.17
CA VAL A 236 -28.80 21.37 -26.09
C VAL A 236 -27.90 21.40 -27.31
N LYS A 237 -28.19 22.29 -28.24
CA LYS A 237 -27.41 22.51 -29.50
C LYS A 237 -26.09 23.25 -29.30
N ARG A 238 -25.86 23.92 -28.17
CA ARG A 238 -24.62 24.68 -27.95
C ARG A 238 -23.54 23.80 -27.29
N GLU A 239 -22.30 24.10 -27.65
CA GLU A 239 -21.15 23.45 -27.05
C GLU A 239 -20.96 23.85 -25.57
N HIS A 240 -20.45 22.93 -24.74
CA HIS A 240 -20.15 23.22 -23.34
C HIS A 240 -18.93 24.16 -23.25
N PRO A 241 -18.93 25.20 -22.40
CA PRO A 241 -17.82 26.16 -22.27
C PRO A 241 -16.45 25.52 -22.03
N MET A 242 -16.40 24.40 -21.30
CA MET A 242 -15.18 23.63 -21.11
C MET A 242 -14.69 23.05 -22.45
N ASP A 243 -15.57 22.43 -23.23
CA ASP A 243 -15.21 21.86 -24.55
C ASP A 243 -14.69 22.94 -25.50
N THR A 244 -15.33 24.13 -25.49
CA THR A 244 -14.87 25.30 -26.27
C THR A 244 -13.44 25.71 -25.86
N LEU A 245 -13.20 25.91 -24.56
CA LEU A 245 -11.86 26.25 -24.06
C LEU A 245 -10.84 25.19 -24.44
N LEU A 246 -11.15 23.91 -24.23
CA LEU A 246 -10.19 22.83 -24.49
C LEU A 246 -9.82 22.72 -25.97
N LYS A 247 -10.77 22.97 -26.88
CA LYS A 247 -10.50 23.06 -28.33
C LYS A 247 -9.60 24.24 -28.67
N GLU A 248 -9.85 25.41 -28.10
CA GLU A 248 -9.02 26.62 -28.34
C GLU A 248 -7.57 26.40 -27.93
N ILE A 249 -7.35 25.71 -26.80
CA ILE A 249 -5.99 25.47 -26.30
C ILE A 249 -5.38 24.14 -26.75
N GLY A 250 -6.10 23.35 -27.57
CA GLY A 250 -5.62 22.11 -28.18
C GLY A 250 -5.48 20.94 -27.21
N ILE A 251 -6.38 20.85 -26.21
CA ILE A 251 -6.45 19.73 -25.24
C ILE A 251 -7.65 18.86 -25.61
N LYS A 252 -7.44 17.53 -25.60
CA LYS A 252 -8.51 16.57 -25.84
C LYS A 252 -9.36 16.37 -24.58
N HIS A 253 -10.68 16.47 -24.71
CA HIS A 253 -11.61 16.12 -23.65
C HIS A 253 -12.03 14.66 -23.76
N HIS A 254 -11.78 13.88 -22.72
CA HIS A 254 -12.19 12.47 -22.60
C HIS A 254 -13.27 12.33 -21.54
N LYS A 255 -14.52 12.07 -21.97
CA LYS A 255 -15.64 11.79 -21.07
C LYS A 255 -15.68 10.29 -20.79
N ILE A 256 -15.69 9.88 -19.54
CA ILE A 256 -15.80 8.45 -19.18
C ILE A 256 -17.16 7.92 -19.60
N ARG A 257 -17.22 6.62 -19.87
CA ARG A 257 -18.51 5.98 -20.17
C ARG A 257 -19.41 6.02 -18.94
N PRO A 258 -20.72 6.25 -19.10
CA PRO A 258 -21.65 6.16 -17.99
C PRO A 258 -21.52 4.82 -17.25
N ARG A 259 -21.61 4.83 -15.93
CA ARG A 259 -21.50 3.66 -15.05
C ARG A 259 -20.13 2.96 -15.05
N THR A 260 -19.05 3.67 -15.38
CA THR A 260 -17.67 3.18 -15.26
C THR A 260 -16.84 4.05 -14.32
N PRO A 261 -17.18 4.16 -13.02
CA PRO A 261 -16.49 5.04 -12.08
C PRO A 261 -15.02 4.68 -11.90
N GLU A 262 -14.64 3.43 -12.13
CA GLU A 262 -13.25 2.99 -12.06
C GLU A 262 -12.29 3.75 -12.99
N HIS A 263 -12.79 4.36 -14.05
CA HIS A 263 -11.96 5.17 -14.95
C HIS A 263 -11.52 6.49 -14.29
N ASN A 264 -12.30 7.05 -13.36
CA ASN A 264 -11.94 8.24 -12.57
C ASN A 264 -11.33 7.91 -11.21
N GLY A 265 -10.97 6.65 -11.00
CA GLY A 265 -10.55 6.10 -9.70
C GLY A 265 -9.32 6.74 -9.07
N LYS A 266 -8.50 7.49 -9.83
CA LYS A 266 -7.32 8.17 -9.26
C LYS A 266 -7.72 9.43 -8.50
N VAL A 267 -8.57 10.25 -9.09
CA VAL A 267 -9.09 11.46 -8.44
C VAL A 267 -10.04 11.09 -7.30
N GLU A 268 -10.92 10.09 -7.49
CA GLU A 268 -11.77 9.56 -6.42
C GLU A 268 -10.96 9.04 -5.22
N ARG A 269 -9.86 8.31 -5.49
CA ARG A 269 -8.95 7.84 -4.44
C ARG A 269 -8.29 9.01 -3.71
N SER A 270 -7.96 10.09 -4.43
CA SER A 270 -7.42 11.30 -3.80
C SER A 270 -8.45 11.97 -2.88
N HIS A 271 -9.72 12.01 -3.29
CA HIS A 271 -10.83 12.50 -2.46
C HIS A 271 -11.01 11.66 -1.19
N ARG A 272 -10.88 10.33 -1.29
CA ARG A 272 -10.93 9.47 -0.12
C ARG A 272 -9.77 9.77 0.84
N ASN A 273 -8.56 9.94 0.33
CA ASN A 273 -7.41 10.31 1.16
C ASN A 273 -7.64 11.63 1.89
N ASP A 274 -8.26 12.64 1.22
CA ASP A 274 -8.61 13.89 1.87
C ASP A 274 -9.59 13.66 3.02
N ASN A 275 -10.64 12.88 2.77
CA ASN A 275 -11.62 12.56 3.80
C ASN A 275 -11.00 11.80 4.98
N GLU A 276 -10.13 10.81 4.71
CA GLU A 276 -9.45 10.02 5.74
C GLU A 276 -8.39 10.82 6.52
N SER A 277 -7.79 11.85 5.91
CA SER A 277 -6.67 12.60 6.50
C SER A 277 -7.05 13.91 7.14
N PHE A 278 -8.10 14.59 6.65
CA PHE A 278 -8.48 15.93 7.07
C PHE A 278 -9.81 15.98 7.83
N ILE A 279 -10.68 14.98 7.68
CA ILE A 279 -12.02 15.00 8.29
C ILE A 279 -12.05 14.24 9.64
N VAL A 280 -11.04 13.47 9.94
CA VAL A 280 -10.91 12.68 11.20
C VAL A 280 -10.05 13.43 12.23
N ILE A 281 -10.17 14.74 12.32
CA ILE A 281 -9.52 15.53 13.37
C ILE A 281 -10.55 15.91 14.43
#